data_605836ed35ec5649c6140f7fd88b0edf
#
_entry.id   605836ed35ec5649c6140f7fd88b0edf
#
_cell.length_a   1.000
_cell.length_b   1.000
_cell.length_c   1.000
_cell.angle_alpha   90.00
_cell.angle_beta   90.00
_cell.angle_gamma   90.00
#
_symmetry.space_group_name_H-M   'P 1'
#
loop_
_entity.id
_entity.type
_entity.pdbx_description
1 polymer ?
#
loop_
_entity_poly.entity_id
_entity_poly.type
_entity_poly.pdbx_seq_one_letter_code
_entity_poly.pdbx_strand_id
1 'polypeptide(L)'
;MKKILVAYFSASGETAKLAKTIAGVVNGDLFEIAPEVPYTAADLDWMDKGSRSTAEMNDDNSRPAIATKITDMAQYSAVFVGFPIWWYQAPRIIETFLESYDFAGKTVIPFATSGGSGMGKTDSILKAVCPAAAWLPGKRLQSNESTAAVRKWVNTLKI
;
A
#
# COMPACT_ATOMS: atom_id res chain seq x y z
N MET A 1 -10.60 -4.89 21.85
CA MET A 1 -10.56 -5.72 20.65
C MET A 1 -9.69 -5.05 19.59
N LYS A 2 -8.71 -5.76 19.07
CA LYS A 2 -7.80 -5.23 18.07
C LYS A 2 -8.47 -5.22 16.70
N LYS A 3 -8.50 -4.07 16.03
CA LYS A 3 -9.00 -3.96 14.66
C LYS A 3 -7.84 -3.91 13.68
N ILE A 4 -8.10 -4.42 12.48
CA ILE A 4 -7.13 -4.43 11.38
C ILE A 4 -7.69 -3.59 10.25
N LEU A 5 -6.85 -2.73 9.69
CA LEU A 5 -7.17 -1.95 8.50
C LEU A 5 -6.42 -2.51 7.31
N VAL A 6 -7.09 -2.58 6.17
CA VAL A 6 -6.45 -2.91 4.88
C VAL A 6 -6.59 -1.68 4.00
N ALA A 7 -5.53 -0.89 3.95
CA ALA A 7 -5.47 0.34 3.14
C ALA A 7 -4.74 0.03 1.84
N TYR A 8 -5.20 0.58 0.73
CA TYR A 8 -4.60 0.30 -0.58
C TYR A 8 -4.75 1.46 -1.55
N PHE A 9 -3.75 1.61 -2.41
CA PHE A 9 -3.84 2.42 -3.62
C PHE A 9 -3.83 1.48 -4.82
N SER A 10 -4.78 1.66 -5.74
CA SER A 10 -4.88 0.82 -6.92
C SER A 10 -5.04 1.70 -8.17
N ALA A 11 -4.13 1.54 -9.13
CA ALA A 11 -4.17 2.31 -10.36
C ALA A 11 -5.01 1.60 -11.45
N SER A 12 -4.97 0.26 -11.49
CA SER A 12 -5.61 -0.53 -12.54
C SER A 12 -6.64 -1.54 -12.02
N GLY A 13 -6.93 -1.52 -10.71
CA GLY A 13 -7.86 -2.46 -10.09
C GLY A 13 -7.22 -3.74 -9.55
N GLU A 14 -5.97 -4.00 -9.88
CA GLU A 14 -5.26 -5.22 -9.47
C GLU A 14 -5.04 -5.25 -7.96
N THR A 15 -4.50 -4.17 -7.41
CA THR A 15 -4.26 -4.07 -5.96
C THR A 15 -5.57 -4.05 -5.18
N ALA A 16 -6.61 -3.41 -5.72
CA ALA A 16 -7.93 -3.39 -5.09
C ALA A 16 -8.49 -4.80 -4.92
N LYS A 17 -8.35 -5.63 -5.93
CA LYS A 17 -8.80 -7.03 -5.89
C LYS A 17 -8.10 -7.82 -4.79
N LEU A 18 -6.78 -7.70 -4.71
CA LEU A 18 -5.98 -8.37 -3.68
C LEU A 18 -6.33 -7.84 -2.29
N ALA A 19 -6.51 -6.54 -2.14
CA ALA A 19 -6.87 -5.91 -0.86
C ALA A 19 -8.18 -6.48 -0.31
N LYS A 20 -9.17 -6.69 -1.17
CA LYS A 20 -10.45 -7.29 -0.77
C LYS A 20 -10.27 -8.72 -0.24
N THR A 21 -9.41 -9.50 -0.88
CA THR A 21 -9.11 -10.86 -0.44
C THR A 21 -8.44 -10.85 0.93
N ILE A 22 -7.47 -9.97 1.14
CA ILE A 22 -6.78 -9.84 2.42
C ILE A 22 -7.76 -9.39 3.52
N ALA A 23 -8.59 -8.38 3.23
CA ALA A 23 -9.58 -7.90 4.21
C ALA A 23 -10.54 -9.02 4.63
N GLY A 24 -10.95 -9.87 3.70
CA GLY A 24 -11.78 -11.02 4.01
C GLY A 24 -11.09 -12.04 4.91
N VAL A 25 -9.81 -12.30 4.67
CA VAL A 25 -9.03 -13.25 5.45
C VAL A 25 -8.80 -12.77 6.89
N VAL A 26 -8.47 -11.47 7.07
CA VAL A 26 -8.16 -10.92 8.40
C VAL A 26 -9.38 -10.34 9.10
N ASN A 27 -10.54 -10.36 8.45
CA ASN A 27 -11.77 -9.73 8.93
C ASN A 27 -11.51 -8.25 9.28
N GLY A 28 -10.84 -7.56 8.36
CA GLY A 28 -10.45 -6.17 8.53
C GLY A 28 -11.33 -5.20 7.76
N ASP A 29 -11.20 -3.93 8.10
CA ASP A 29 -11.84 -2.85 7.38
C ASP A 29 -11.04 -2.50 6.13
N LEU A 30 -11.73 -2.22 5.03
CA LEU A 30 -11.10 -1.89 3.75
C LEU A 30 -11.13 -0.37 3.56
N PHE A 31 -10.00 0.21 3.17
CA PHE A 31 -9.89 1.65 2.92
C PHE A 31 -9.12 1.92 1.64
N GLU A 32 -9.75 2.62 0.70
CA GLU A 32 -9.08 3.04 -0.52
C GLU A 32 -8.31 4.34 -0.29
N ILE A 33 -7.00 4.32 -0.57
CA ILE A 33 -6.17 5.51 -0.61
C ILE A 33 -6.41 6.14 -1.99
N ALA A 34 -7.46 6.95 -2.09
CA ALA A 34 -7.87 7.53 -3.36
C ALA A 34 -7.14 8.86 -3.61
N PRO A 35 -6.44 9.00 -4.74
CA PRO A 35 -5.78 10.27 -5.05
C PRO A 35 -6.82 11.37 -5.28
N GLU A 36 -6.51 12.57 -4.83
CA GLU A 36 -7.39 13.74 -5.06
C GLU A 36 -7.57 13.99 -6.55
N VAL A 37 -6.51 13.78 -7.33
CA VAL A 37 -6.56 13.83 -8.79
C VAL A 37 -6.33 12.40 -9.29
N PRO A 38 -7.37 11.73 -9.84
CA PRO A 38 -7.22 10.36 -10.33
C PRO A 38 -6.17 10.24 -11.45
N TYR A 39 -5.52 9.09 -11.51
CA TYR A 39 -4.52 8.81 -12.55
C TYR A 39 -5.23 8.39 -13.84
N THR A 40 -4.88 9.04 -14.94
CA THR A 40 -5.35 8.66 -16.29
C THR A 40 -4.38 7.62 -16.88
N ALA A 41 -4.78 7.03 -18.03
CA ALA A 41 -3.89 6.12 -18.75
C ALA A 41 -2.58 6.81 -19.14
N ALA A 42 -2.65 8.08 -19.56
CA ALA A 42 -1.45 8.87 -19.89
C ALA A 42 -0.58 9.11 -18.65
N ASP A 43 -1.19 9.36 -17.49
CA ASP A 43 -0.48 9.54 -16.23
C ASP A 43 0.31 8.28 -15.83
N LEU A 44 -0.19 7.10 -16.20
CA LEU A 44 0.38 5.81 -15.83
C LEU A 44 1.38 5.29 -16.86
N ASP A 45 1.62 6.00 -17.95
CA ASP A 45 2.54 5.58 -19.00
C ASP A 45 3.99 5.68 -18.50
N TRP A 46 4.50 4.59 -17.96
CA TRP A 46 5.85 4.53 -17.41
C TRP A 46 6.96 4.66 -18.49
N MET A 47 6.61 4.46 -19.75
CA MET A 47 7.54 4.62 -20.89
C MET A 47 7.69 6.09 -21.28
N ASP A 48 6.75 6.94 -20.90
CA ASP A 48 6.80 8.38 -21.14
C ASP A 48 7.52 9.06 -19.99
N LYS A 49 8.70 9.62 -20.29
CA LYS A 49 9.52 10.30 -19.28
C LYS A 49 8.85 11.55 -18.69
N GLY A 50 7.89 12.12 -19.39
CA GLY A 50 7.13 13.29 -18.93
C GLY A 50 5.81 12.94 -18.28
N SER A 51 5.45 11.65 -18.13
CA SER A 51 4.19 11.29 -17.50
C SER A 51 4.18 11.63 -16.01
N ARG A 52 2.97 11.75 -15.44
CA ARG A 52 2.80 12.08 -14.03
C ARG A 52 3.47 11.06 -13.12
N SER A 53 3.28 9.76 -13.37
CA SER A 53 3.89 8.71 -12.55
C SER A 53 5.41 8.76 -12.61
N THR A 54 5.99 8.99 -13.79
CA THR A 54 7.44 9.12 -13.94
C THR A 54 7.96 10.32 -13.17
N ALA A 55 7.29 11.46 -13.29
CA ALA A 55 7.70 12.70 -12.60
C ALA A 55 7.64 12.52 -11.08
N GLU A 56 6.57 11.90 -10.57
CA GLU A 56 6.42 11.64 -9.14
C GLU A 56 7.51 10.70 -8.62
N MET A 57 7.79 9.63 -9.35
CA MET A 57 8.77 8.65 -8.89
C MET A 57 10.21 9.17 -8.97
N ASN A 58 10.49 10.14 -9.84
CA ASN A 58 11.79 10.79 -9.91
C ASN A 58 11.98 11.89 -8.86
N ASP A 59 10.94 12.23 -8.12
CA ASP A 59 10.99 13.25 -7.06
C ASP A 59 10.68 12.61 -5.72
N ASP A 60 11.72 12.42 -4.89
CA ASP A 60 11.58 11.79 -3.57
C ASP A 60 10.67 12.59 -2.64
N ASN A 61 10.45 13.87 -2.90
CA ASN A 61 9.62 14.74 -2.08
C ASN A 61 8.19 14.87 -2.61
N SER A 62 7.86 14.21 -3.72
CA SER A 62 6.50 14.24 -4.25
C SER A 62 5.52 13.60 -3.26
N ARG A 63 4.42 14.28 -2.98
CA ARG A 63 3.39 13.82 -2.05
C ARG A 63 2.01 14.08 -2.64
N PRO A 64 1.55 13.23 -3.57
CA PRO A 64 0.20 13.40 -4.13
C PRO A 64 -0.87 13.42 -3.04
N ALA A 65 -1.79 14.35 -3.14
CA ALA A 65 -2.85 14.51 -2.14
C ALA A 65 -3.87 13.37 -2.21
N ILE A 66 -4.42 13.01 -1.05
CA ILE A 66 -5.39 11.93 -0.88
C ILE A 66 -6.76 12.54 -0.62
N ALA A 67 -7.77 12.08 -1.38
CA ALA A 67 -9.15 12.56 -1.26
C ALA A 67 -9.91 11.90 -0.10
N THR A 68 -9.56 10.67 0.24
CA THR A 68 -10.21 9.90 1.30
C THR A 68 -9.53 10.15 2.65
N LYS A 69 -10.27 9.91 3.75
CA LYS A 69 -9.75 10.20 5.09
C LYS A 69 -10.24 9.15 6.09
N ILE A 70 -9.34 8.72 6.97
CA ILE A 70 -9.69 7.85 8.09
C ILE A 70 -9.97 8.75 9.31
N THR A 71 -11.15 8.62 9.90
CA THR A 71 -11.58 9.47 11.02
C THR A 71 -11.10 8.97 12.37
N ASP A 72 -10.84 7.67 12.50
CA ASP A 72 -10.40 7.07 13.77
C ASP A 72 -9.32 6.02 13.51
N MET A 73 -8.12 6.49 13.20
CA MET A 73 -6.96 5.63 12.99
C MET A 73 -6.55 4.91 14.29
N ALA A 74 -6.84 5.49 15.44
CA ALA A 74 -6.43 4.94 16.73
C ALA A 74 -7.06 3.57 17.02
N GLN A 75 -8.21 3.25 16.42
CA GLN A 75 -8.88 1.96 16.62
C GLN A 75 -8.12 0.78 16.02
N TYR A 76 -7.18 1.02 15.09
CA TYR A 76 -6.47 -0.03 14.39
C TYR A 76 -5.13 -0.32 15.05
N SER A 77 -4.87 -1.59 15.33
CA SER A 77 -3.57 -2.05 15.88
C SER A 77 -2.63 -2.53 14.79
N ALA A 78 -3.17 -2.97 13.66
CA ALA A 78 -2.40 -3.43 12.51
C ALA A 78 -2.98 -2.82 11.24
N VAL A 79 -2.11 -2.42 10.32
CA VAL A 79 -2.49 -1.78 9.06
C VAL A 79 -1.72 -2.47 7.93
N PHE A 80 -2.47 -3.14 7.05
CA PHE A 80 -1.93 -3.59 5.77
C PHE A 80 -1.94 -2.40 4.82
N VAL A 81 -0.85 -2.20 4.10
CA VAL A 81 -0.74 -1.12 3.12
C VAL A 81 -0.39 -1.72 1.77
N GLY A 82 -1.28 -1.59 0.82
CA GLY A 82 -1.15 -2.21 -0.49
C GLY A 82 -0.99 -1.23 -1.63
N PHE A 83 -0.22 -1.63 -2.65
CA PHE A 83 0.09 -0.75 -3.78
C PHE A 83 0.67 -1.55 -4.96
N PRO A 84 0.60 -1.01 -6.18
CA PRO A 84 1.37 -1.56 -7.28
C PRO A 84 2.83 -1.13 -7.16
N ILE A 85 3.76 -1.99 -7.58
CA ILE A 85 5.18 -1.65 -7.61
C ILE A 85 5.46 -0.73 -8.82
N TRP A 86 5.99 0.46 -8.56
CA TRP A 86 6.45 1.41 -9.57
C TRP A 86 7.94 1.64 -9.40
N TRP A 87 8.73 1.29 -10.43
CA TRP A 87 10.21 1.44 -10.38
C TRP A 87 10.81 0.84 -9.11
N TYR A 88 10.38 -0.41 -8.77
CA TYR A 88 10.90 -1.20 -7.64
C TYR A 88 10.62 -0.60 -6.26
N GLN A 89 9.61 0.27 -6.15
CA GLN A 89 9.18 0.83 -4.87
C GLN A 89 7.69 1.18 -4.89
N ALA A 90 7.16 1.65 -3.76
CA ALA A 90 5.78 2.10 -3.66
C ALA A 90 5.57 3.44 -4.37
N PRO A 91 4.38 3.69 -4.95
CA PRO A 91 4.02 5.01 -5.43
C PRO A 91 4.09 6.06 -4.32
N ARG A 92 4.40 7.31 -4.66
CA ARG A 92 4.57 8.39 -3.68
C ARG A 92 3.34 8.66 -2.81
N ILE A 93 2.15 8.32 -3.31
CA ILE A 93 0.92 8.51 -2.53
C ILE A 93 0.92 7.65 -1.26
N ILE A 94 1.63 6.51 -1.26
CA ILE A 94 1.78 5.68 -0.06
C ILE A 94 2.57 6.43 1.01
N GLU A 95 3.60 7.18 0.62
CA GLU A 95 4.35 8.01 1.56
C GLU A 95 3.47 9.13 2.12
N THR A 96 2.61 9.73 1.28
CA THR A 96 1.60 10.70 1.74
C THR A 96 0.71 10.08 2.82
N PHE A 97 0.24 8.86 2.59
CA PHE A 97 -0.60 8.15 3.55
C PHE A 97 0.11 7.92 4.87
N LEU A 98 1.36 7.45 4.82
CA LEU A 98 2.14 7.15 6.03
C LEU A 98 2.46 8.41 6.84
N GLU A 99 2.58 9.54 6.17
CA GLU A 99 2.84 10.83 6.83
C GLU A 99 1.57 11.51 7.34
N SER A 100 0.39 11.03 6.92
CA SER A 100 -0.89 11.66 7.25
C SER A 100 -1.47 11.23 8.60
N TYR A 101 -0.96 10.14 9.19
CA TYR A 101 -1.49 9.59 10.43
C TYR A 101 -0.37 9.18 11.38
N ASP A 102 -0.72 9.03 12.67
CA ASP A 102 0.21 8.53 13.68
C ASP A 102 0.18 7.01 13.70
N PHE A 103 1.30 6.40 13.34
CA PHE A 103 1.47 4.94 13.32
C PHE A 103 2.25 4.41 14.52
N ALA A 104 2.57 5.23 15.50
CA ALA A 104 3.30 4.78 16.69
C ALA A 104 2.52 3.68 17.40
N GLY A 105 3.20 2.57 17.71
CA GLY A 105 2.61 1.42 18.36
C GLY A 105 1.78 0.51 17.46
N LYS A 106 1.67 0.83 16.17
CA LYS A 106 0.94 0.00 15.20
C LYS A 106 1.89 -0.90 14.42
N THR A 107 1.40 -2.08 14.05
CA THR A 107 2.11 -2.98 13.14
C THR A 107 1.69 -2.65 11.71
N VAL A 108 2.65 -2.43 10.82
CA VAL A 108 2.39 -2.13 9.41
C VAL A 108 2.96 -3.24 8.53
N ILE A 109 2.13 -3.75 7.63
CA ILE A 109 2.48 -4.88 6.75
C ILE A 109 2.27 -4.45 5.30
N PRO A 110 3.33 -4.19 4.52
CA PRO A 110 3.18 -3.86 3.10
C PRO A 110 2.81 -5.08 2.28
N PHE A 111 1.96 -4.89 1.28
CA PHE A 111 1.75 -5.89 0.24
C PHE A 111 1.69 -5.19 -1.12
N ALA A 112 2.08 -5.91 -2.16
CA ALA A 112 2.20 -5.28 -3.47
C ALA A 112 1.79 -6.20 -4.59
N THR A 113 1.32 -5.59 -5.68
CA THR A 113 1.09 -6.26 -6.95
C THR A 113 2.11 -5.74 -7.96
N SER A 114 2.50 -6.57 -8.92
CA SER A 114 3.37 -6.13 -10.00
C SER A 114 3.27 -7.08 -11.19
N GLY A 115 3.70 -6.59 -12.35
CA GLY A 115 3.78 -7.41 -13.56
C GLY A 115 4.96 -8.38 -13.59
N GLY A 116 5.81 -8.40 -12.56
CA GLY A 116 6.97 -9.26 -12.48
C GLY A 116 8.05 -8.80 -11.52
N SER A 117 8.06 -7.51 -11.14
CA SER A 117 9.03 -6.96 -10.19
C SER A 117 8.75 -7.47 -8.78
N GLY A 118 9.81 -7.77 -8.01
CA GLY A 118 9.69 -8.04 -6.58
C GLY A 118 9.60 -6.76 -5.76
N MET A 119 9.63 -6.91 -4.43
CA MET A 119 9.53 -5.77 -3.50
C MET A 119 10.70 -4.79 -3.61
N GLY A 120 11.86 -5.23 -4.08
CA GLY A 120 13.02 -4.36 -4.21
C GLY A 120 13.40 -3.72 -2.88
N LYS A 121 13.57 -2.40 -2.88
CA LYS A 121 13.90 -1.61 -1.68
C LYS A 121 12.66 -1.04 -0.98
N THR A 122 11.47 -1.49 -1.34
CA THR A 122 10.21 -0.93 -0.87
C THR A 122 10.14 -0.87 0.66
N ASP A 123 10.40 -2.00 1.32
CA ASP A 123 10.30 -2.07 2.79
C ASP A 123 11.21 -1.07 3.47
N SER A 124 12.47 -0.96 3.04
CA SER A 124 13.43 -0.05 3.67
C SER A 124 13.07 1.41 3.43
N ILE A 125 12.56 1.74 2.23
CA ILE A 125 12.13 3.11 1.90
C ILE A 125 10.95 3.51 2.77
N LEU A 126 9.92 2.66 2.86
CA LEU A 126 8.72 2.96 3.65
C LEU A 126 9.02 3.04 5.14
N LYS A 127 9.88 2.17 5.65
CA LYS A 127 10.31 2.21 7.05
C LYS A 127 11.03 3.53 7.36
N ALA A 128 11.83 4.03 6.45
CA ALA A 128 12.51 5.32 6.62
C ALA A 128 11.52 6.49 6.68
N VAL A 129 10.42 6.41 5.93
CA VAL A 129 9.37 7.44 5.93
C VAL A 129 8.56 7.41 7.23
N CYS A 130 8.33 6.22 7.79
CA CYS A 130 7.48 6.04 8.96
C CYS A 130 8.15 5.13 10.00
N PRO A 131 9.23 5.60 10.66
CA PRO A 131 10.00 4.76 11.56
C PRO A 131 9.31 4.45 12.89
N ALA A 132 8.24 5.17 13.23
CA ALA A 132 7.52 4.97 14.49
C ALA A 132 6.69 3.68 14.52
N ALA A 133 6.34 3.13 13.35
CA ALA A 133 5.57 1.89 13.27
C ALA A 133 6.47 0.66 13.47
N ALA A 134 5.83 -0.44 13.87
CA ALA A 134 6.48 -1.77 13.88
C ALA A 134 6.24 -2.40 12.51
N TRP A 135 7.28 -2.48 11.68
CA TRP A 135 7.19 -2.98 10.31
C TRP A 135 7.42 -4.49 10.25
N LEU A 136 6.51 -5.20 9.58
CA LEU A 136 6.73 -6.60 9.21
C LEU A 136 7.16 -6.66 7.73
N PRO A 137 7.85 -7.74 7.32
CA PRO A 137 8.28 -7.86 5.93
C PRO A 137 7.10 -7.83 4.97
N GLY A 138 7.22 -7.03 3.91
CA GLY A 138 6.22 -6.96 2.87
C GLY A 138 6.30 -8.15 1.92
N LYS A 139 5.24 -8.34 1.15
CA LYS A 139 5.16 -9.43 0.18
C LYS A 139 4.50 -8.99 -1.11
N ARG A 140 5.09 -9.37 -2.23
CA ARG A 140 4.44 -9.26 -3.53
C ARG A 140 3.54 -10.47 -3.72
N LEU A 141 2.29 -10.22 -4.07
CA LEU A 141 1.28 -11.23 -4.34
C LEU A 141 0.64 -10.95 -5.70
N GLN A 142 0.00 -11.94 -6.29
CA GLN A 142 -0.75 -11.72 -7.51
C GLN A 142 -2.16 -11.21 -7.16
N SER A 143 -2.75 -10.43 -8.07
CA SER A 143 -4.09 -9.88 -7.85
C SER A 143 -5.14 -10.96 -7.66
N ASN A 144 -4.94 -12.12 -8.29
CA ASN A 144 -5.85 -13.26 -8.25
C ASN A 144 -5.39 -14.36 -7.26
N GLU A 145 -4.55 -14.00 -6.29
CA GLU A 145 -4.09 -14.95 -5.29
C GLU A 145 -5.27 -15.58 -4.57
N SER A 146 -5.19 -16.91 -4.32
CA SER A 146 -6.28 -17.61 -3.65
C SER A 146 -6.41 -17.21 -2.19
N THR A 147 -7.63 -17.31 -1.66
CA THR A 147 -7.87 -17.06 -0.22
C THR A 147 -6.99 -17.96 0.65
N ALA A 148 -6.78 -19.22 0.25
CA ALA A 148 -5.94 -20.16 0.99
C ALA A 148 -4.48 -19.69 1.03
N ALA A 149 -3.94 -19.20 -0.09
CA ALA A 149 -2.56 -18.70 -0.17
C ALA A 149 -2.40 -17.44 0.67
N VAL A 150 -3.36 -16.53 0.62
CA VAL A 150 -3.34 -15.30 1.43
C VAL A 150 -3.40 -15.65 2.91
N ARG A 151 -4.27 -16.58 3.30
CA ARG A 151 -4.39 -17.04 4.69
C ARG A 151 -3.09 -17.65 5.19
N LYS A 152 -2.43 -18.43 4.36
CA LYS A 152 -1.14 -19.05 4.71
C LYS A 152 -0.09 -17.96 5.00
N TRP A 153 -0.03 -16.93 4.15
CA TRP A 153 0.89 -15.81 4.37
C TRP A 153 0.54 -15.05 5.65
N VAL A 154 -0.73 -14.70 5.84
CA VAL A 154 -1.18 -13.96 7.02
C VAL A 154 -0.82 -14.71 8.31
N ASN A 155 -0.97 -16.04 8.31
CA ASN A 155 -0.64 -16.85 9.48
C ASN A 155 0.85 -16.77 9.85
N THR A 156 1.74 -16.48 8.88
CA THR A 156 3.17 -16.31 9.17
C THR A 156 3.47 -15.01 9.89
N LEU A 157 2.58 -14.02 9.81
CA LEU A 157 2.79 -12.69 10.37
C LEU A 157 2.58 -12.62 11.88
N LYS A 158 1.78 -13.51 12.42
CA LYS A 158 1.49 -13.61 13.86
C LYS A 158 0.96 -12.30 14.45
N ILE A 159 0.03 -11.68 13.78
CA ILE A 159 -0.64 -10.47 14.22
C ILE A 159 -1.95 -10.77 14.93
#